data_05a578c003bc20788c37168a7eb580ca
#
_entry.id   05a578c003bc20788c37168a7eb580ca
#
_cell.length_a   1.000
_cell.length_b   1.000
_cell.length_c   1.000
_cell.angle_alpha   90.00
_cell.angle_beta   90.00
_cell.angle_gamma   90.00
#
_symmetry.space_group_name_H-M   'P 1'
#
loop_
_entity.id
_entity.type
_entity.pdbx_description
1 polymer ?
#
loop_
_entity_poly.entity_id
_entity_poly.type
_entity_poly.pdbx_seq_one_letter_code
_entity_poly.pdbx_strand_id
1 'polypeptide(L)'
;MEAKKYDQDKTRMDLVPLSVMESLGQILTMGAQKYGENRWQNLPDYWKRYKAALLRHLTAIDKGELIDPESGLPHIDHVLCNAAFLSWGYHHGKAISINEQDVDNESNN
;
A
#
# COMPACT_ATOMS: atom_id res chain seq x y z
N MET A 1 -21.21 -39.11 -6.77
CA MET A 1 -20.28 -38.37 -7.65
C MET A 1 -20.21 -36.91 -7.22
N GLU A 2 -19.01 -36.45 -6.97
CA GLU A 2 -18.83 -35.07 -6.56
C GLU A 2 -19.06 -34.10 -7.72
N ALA A 3 -19.67 -32.96 -7.40
CA ALA A 3 -19.81 -31.90 -8.39
C ALA A 3 -18.43 -31.32 -8.70
N LYS A 4 -18.13 -31.17 -9.97
CA LYS A 4 -16.88 -30.59 -10.42
C LYS A 4 -16.91 -29.07 -10.22
N LYS A 5 -15.88 -28.54 -9.57
CA LYS A 5 -15.71 -27.10 -9.43
C LYS A 5 -14.72 -26.60 -10.46
N TYR A 6 -15.06 -25.49 -11.14
CA TYR A 6 -14.23 -24.90 -12.18
C TYR A 6 -13.46 -23.70 -11.63
N ASP A 7 -12.69 -23.93 -10.56
CA ASP A 7 -11.94 -22.88 -9.87
C ASP A 7 -10.42 -23.07 -9.93
N GLN A 8 -9.95 -24.07 -10.68
CA GLN A 8 -8.53 -24.44 -10.73
C GLN A 8 -7.62 -23.29 -11.14
N ASP A 9 -8.06 -22.46 -12.08
CA ASP A 9 -7.27 -21.35 -12.61
C ASP A 9 -7.68 -20.00 -12.03
N LYS A 10 -8.52 -20.01 -11.01
CA LYS A 10 -8.99 -18.78 -10.36
C LYS A 10 -8.04 -18.37 -9.24
N THR A 11 -7.95 -17.07 -9.03
CA THR A 11 -7.14 -16.52 -7.94
C THR A 11 -7.64 -17.05 -6.59
N ARG A 12 -6.73 -17.61 -5.82
CA ARG A 12 -7.00 -18.19 -4.49
C ARG A 12 -7.03 -17.08 -3.44
N MET A 13 -8.15 -16.38 -3.36
CA MET A 13 -8.35 -15.30 -2.38
C MET A 13 -8.29 -15.79 -0.95
N ASP A 14 -8.58 -17.06 -0.73
CA ASP A 14 -8.50 -17.70 0.60
C ASP A 14 -7.09 -17.77 1.16
N LEU A 15 -6.06 -17.60 0.32
CA LEU A 15 -4.67 -17.58 0.77
C LEU A 15 -4.27 -16.25 1.42
N VAL A 16 -5.06 -15.20 1.27
CA VAL A 16 -4.79 -13.93 1.94
C VAL A 16 -5.22 -14.05 3.41
N PRO A 17 -4.30 -13.90 4.37
CA PRO A 17 -4.68 -14.00 5.78
C PRO A 17 -5.67 -12.92 6.18
N LEU A 18 -6.73 -13.29 6.90
CA LEU A 18 -7.72 -12.34 7.40
C LEU A 18 -7.10 -11.29 8.31
N SER A 19 -6.08 -11.65 9.08
CA SER A 19 -5.38 -10.70 9.96
C SER A 19 -4.71 -9.58 9.20
N VAL A 20 -4.20 -9.84 8.00
CA VAL A 20 -3.61 -8.81 7.13
C VAL A 20 -4.71 -7.87 6.63
N MET A 21 -5.87 -8.42 6.27
CA MET A 21 -7.02 -7.61 5.88
C MET A 21 -7.49 -6.71 7.02
N GLU A 22 -7.53 -7.23 8.25
CA GLU A 22 -7.90 -6.45 9.43
C GLU A 22 -6.92 -5.31 9.69
N SER A 23 -5.62 -5.58 9.59
CA SER A 23 -4.58 -4.55 9.74
C SER A 23 -4.76 -3.43 8.73
N LEU A 24 -4.97 -3.78 7.47
CA LEU A 24 -5.24 -2.80 6.42
C LEU A 24 -6.53 -2.02 6.72
N GLY A 25 -7.57 -2.71 7.13
CA GLY A 25 -8.85 -2.09 7.48
C GLY A 25 -8.74 -1.09 8.61
N GLN A 26 -7.92 -1.35 9.62
CA GLN A 26 -7.71 -0.43 10.74
C GLN A 26 -7.08 0.89 10.26
N ILE A 27 -6.07 0.82 9.42
CA ILE A 27 -5.43 2.01 8.85
C ILE A 27 -6.43 2.81 8.00
N LEU A 28 -7.18 2.12 7.15
CA LEU A 28 -8.17 2.75 6.29
C LEU A 28 -9.31 3.39 7.08
N THR A 29 -9.74 2.74 8.16
CA THR A 29 -10.78 3.27 9.05
C THR A 29 -10.31 4.58 9.68
N MET A 30 -9.10 4.60 10.21
CA MET A 30 -8.50 5.80 10.78
C MET A 30 -8.39 6.90 9.72
N GLY A 31 -7.90 6.57 8.54
CA GLY A 31 -7.76 7.52 7.44
C GLY A 31 -9.10 8.10 6.99
N ALA A 32 -10.14 7.28 6.94
CA ALA A 32 -11.48 7.73 6.59
C ALA A 32 -12.04 8.73 7.61
N GLN A 33 -11.79 8.49 8.89
CA GLN A 33 -12.18 9.41 9.97
C GLN A 33 -11.44 10.74 9.89
N LYS A 34 -10.16 10.69 9.52
CA LYS A 34 -9.32 11.88 9.48
C LYS A 34 -9.48 12.70 8.20
N TYR A 35 -9.59 12.04 7.05
CA TYR A 35 -9.56 12.68 5.72
C TYR A 35 -10.83 12.49 4.90
N GLY A 36 -11.72 11.56 5.30
CA GLY A 36 -12.91 11.18 4.53
C GLY A 36 -12.68 9.87 3.75
N GLU A 37 -13.76 9.15 3.52
CA GLU A 37 -13.72 7.86 2.82
C GLU A 37 -13.16 8.02 1.40
N ASN A 38 -12.22 7.16 1.03
CA ASN A 38 -11.65 7.07 -0.32
C ASN A 38 -10.95 8.34 -0.82
N ARG A 39 -10.69 9.31 0.06
CA ARG A 39 -9.99 10.55 -0.32
C ARG A 39 -8.55 10.27 -0.75
N TRP A 40 -7.96 9.19 -0.27
CA TRP A 40 -6.61 8.78 -0.65
C TRP A 40 -6.47 8.54 -2.16
N GLN A 41 -7.57 8.23 -2.85
CA GLN A 41 -7.56 7.93 -4.28
C GLN A 41 -7.27 9.14 -5.15
N ASN A 42 -7.46 10.35 -4.62
CA ASN A 42 -7.33 11.60 -5.37
C ASN A 42 -6.15 12.46 -4.97
N LEU A 43 -5.19 11.89 -4.23
CA LEU A 43 -4.03 12.65 -3.78
C LEU A 43 -3.16 13.07 -4.97
N PRO A 44 -2.84 14.38 -5.10
CA PRO A 44 -1.87 14.81 -6.10
C PRO A 44 -0.49 14.21 -5.83
N ASP A 45 0.30 13.99 -6.88
CA ASP A 45 1.61 13.34 -6.80
C ASP A 45 1.51 11.99 -6.13
N TYR A 46 0.53 11.21 -6.53
CA TYR A 46 0.08 9.96 -5.92
C TYR A 46 1.23 9.00 -5.58
N TRP A 47 1.99 8.60 -6.60
CA TRP A 47 3.09 7.64 -6.43
C TRP A 47 4.15 8.16 -5.46
N LYS A 48 4.63 9.37 -5.72
CA LYS A 48 5.71 9.98 -4.94
C LYS A 48 5.37 10.09 -3.45
N ARG A 49 4.15 10.56 -3.15
CA ARG A 49 3.74 10.84 -1.77
C ARG A 49 3.50 9.57 -0.97
N TYR A 50 2.85 8.56 -1.57
CA TYR A 50 2.62 7.29 -0.87
C TYR A 50 3.91 6.47 -0.75
N LYS A 51 4.78 6.52 -1.75
CA LYS A 51 6.11 5.93 -1.65
C LYS A 51 6.91 6.56 -0.52
N ALA A 52 6.91 7.88 -0.43
CA ALA A 52 7.61 8.59 0.63
C ALA A 52 7.08 8.21 2.03
N ALA A 53 5.76 8.12 2.18
CA ALA A 53 5.13 7.69 3.43
C ALA A 53 5.54 6.26 3.79
N LEU A 54 5.50 5.34 2.82
CA LEU A 54 5.92 3.96 3.01
C LEU A 54 7.36 3.90 3.53
N LEU A 55 8.26 4.64 2.89
CA LEU A 55 9.67 4.65 3.27
C LEU A 55 9.90 5.27 4.66
N ARG A 56 9.13 6.30 5.03
CA ARG A 56 9.23 6.90 6.38
C ARG A 56 8.84 5.89 7.45
N HIS A 57 7.74 5.16 7.26
CA HIS A 57 7.31 4.15 8.22
C HIS A 57 8.29 2.98 8.29
N LEU A 58 8.83 2.55 7.17
CA LEU A 58 9.82 1.48 7.13
C LEU A 58 11.12 1.90 7.85
N THR A 59 11.56 3.13 7.62
CA THR A 59 12.73 3.70 8.29
C THR A 59 12.54 3.78 9.79
N ALA A 60 11.34 4.14 10.25
CA ALA A 60 11.03 4.18 11.69
C ALA A 60 11.21 2.81 12.33
N ILE A 61 10.78 1.74 11.65
CA ILE A 61 10.98 0.38 12.13
C ILE A 61 12.47 0.06 12.25
N ASP A 62 13.26 0.42 11.25
CA ASP A 62 14.70 0.18 11.25
C ASP A 62 15.40 0.91 12.40
N LYS A 63 14.84 2.02 12.86
CA LYS A 63 15.34 2.77 14.02
C LYS A 63 14.81 2.24 15.34
N GLY A 64 14.02 1.18 15.34
CA GLY A 64 13.50 0.54 16.55
C GLY A 64 12.13 1.03 17.00
N GLU A 65 11.45 1.90 16.25
CA GLU A 65 10.10 2.36 16.58
C GLU A 65 9.09 1.46 15.87
N LEU A 66 8.42 0.58 16.62
CA LEU A 66 7.47 -0.36 16.04
C LEU A 66 6.06 0.23 15.90
N ILE A 67 5.66 1.09 16.81
CA ILE A 67 4.34 1.71 16.83
C ILE A 67 4.46 3.17 16.44
N ASP A 68 3.63 3.59 15.48
CA ASP A 68 3.54 4.99 15.10
C ASP A 68 2.87 5.78 16.23
N PRO A 69 3.58 6.75 16.84
CA PRO A 69 3.00 7.51 17.94
C PRO A 69 1.83 8.39 17.51
N GLU A 70 1.75 8.78 16.23
CA GLU A 70 0.65 9.61 15.73
C GLU A 70 -0.66 8.84 15.66
N SER A 71 -0.62 7.60 15.16
CA SER A 71 -1.82 6.78 14.98
C SER A 71 -2.05 5.77 16.10
N GLY A 72 -1.00 5.41 16.84
CA GLY A 72 -1.06 4.30 17.79
C GLY A 72 -1.09 2.92 17.15
N LEU A 73 -0.89 2.85 15.84
CA LEU A 73 -0.92 1.60 15.07
C LEU A 73 0.50 1.23 14.62
N PRO A 74 0.76 -0.06 14.38
CA PRO A 74 2.09 -0.49 13.95
C PRO A 74 2.54 0.20 12.66
N HIS A 75 3.79 0.63 12.60
CA HIS A 75 4.36 1.20 11.38
C HIS A 75 4.28 0.22 10.21
N ILE A 76 4.41 -1.10 10.46
CA ILE A 76 4.34 -2.09 9.38
C ILE A 76 2.95 -2.11 8.72
N ASP A 77 1.90 -1.82 9.46
CA ASP A 77 0.55 -1.75 8.90
C ASP A 77 0.39 -0.50 8.04
N HIS A 78 1.06 0.60 8.37
CA HIS A 78 1.13 1.78 7.51
C HIS A 78 1.92 1.47 6.22
N VAL A 79 3.00 0.69 6.31
CA VAL A 79 3.73 0.21 5.12
C VAL A 79 2.80 -0.59 4.22
N LEU A 80 2.07 -1.53 4.80
CA LEU A 80 1.09 -2.36 4.07
C LEU A 80 0.06 -1.48 3.36
N CYS A 81 -0.51 -0.51 4.06
CA CYS A 81 -1.53 0.37 3.49
C CYS A 81 -0.97 1.22 2.34
N ASN A 82 0.21 1.80 2.51
CA ASN A 82 0.83 2.58 1.44
C ASN A 82 1.16 1.72 0.23
N ALA A 83 1.62 0.47 0.44
CA ALA A 83 1.84 -0.47 -0.66
C ALA A 83 0.53 -0.81 -1.37
N ALA A 84 -0.56 -1.00 -0.62
CA ALA A 84 -1.88 -1.23 -1.20
C ALA A 84 -2.33 -0.03 -2.04
N PHE A 85 -2.08 1.20 -1.57
CA PHE A 85 -2.37 2.41 -2.35
C PHE A 85 -1.58 2.45 -3.66
N LEU A 86 -0.30 2.11 -3.61
CA LEU A 86 0.55 2.10 -4.81
C LEU A 86 0.04 1.04 -5.80
N SER A 87 -0.32 -0.14 -5.31
CA SER A 87 -0.87 -1.21 -6.15
C SER A 87 -2.19 -0.79 -6.79
N TRP A 88 -3.10 -0.24 -5.99
CA TRP A 88 -4.38 0.27 -6.50
C TRP A 88 -4.15 1.34 -7.57
N GLY A 89 -3.23 2.26 -7.31
CA GLY A 89 -2.90 3.33 -8.24
C GLY A 89 -2.40 2.81 -9.58
N TYR A 90 -1.53 1.81 -9.55
CA TYR A 90 -1.05 1.15 -10.77
C TYR A 90 -2.21 0.61 -11.61
N HIS A 91 -3.14 -0.10 -10.96
CA HIS A 91 -4.27 -0.72 -11.66
C HIS A 91 -5.34 0.27 -12.10
N HIS A 92 -5.31 1.50 -11.60
CA HIS A 92 -6.30 2.54 -11.93
C HIS A 92 -5.69 3.72 -12.68
N GLY A 93 -4.53 3.50 -13.32
CA GLY A 93 -3.95 4.48 -14.24
C GLY A 93 -3.26 5.67 -13.58
N LYS A 94 -2.95 5.60 -12.28
CA LYS A 94 -2.16 6.64 -11.65
C LYS A 94 -0.72 6.58 -12.17
N ALA A 95 -0.15 7.74 -12.49
CA ALA A 95 1.20 7.81 -13.02
C ALA A 95 2.22 7.35 -11.98
N ILE A 96 3.15 6.51 -12.42
CA ILE A 96 4.32 6.13 -11.64
C ILE A 96 5.44 7.09 -11.99
N SER A 97 5.94 7.82 -10.97
CA SER A 97 7.07 8.74 -11.16
C SER A 97 8.37 7.98 -11.08
N ILE A 98 9.09 7.92 -12.19
CA ILE A 98 10.43 7.35 -12.23
C ILE A 98 11.41 8.45 -11.86
N ASN A 99 12.46 8.10 -11.11
CA ASN A 99 13.51 9.04 -10.79
C ASN A 99 14.22 9.47 -12.09
N GLU A 100 14.09 10.76 -12.45
CA GLU A 100 14.64 11.29 -13.70
C GLU A 100 16.16 11.14 -13.79
N GLN A 101 16.86 11.23 -12.65
CA GLN A 101 18.30 11.03 -12.62
C GLN A 101 18.69 9.60 -13.02
N ASP A 102 17.94 8.62 -12.55
CA ASP A 102 18.18 7.22 -12.89
C ASP A 102 17.91 6.96 -14.37
N VAL A 103 16.86 7.56 -14.90
CA VAL A 103 16.52 7.47 -16.33
C VAL A 103 17.61 8.13 -17.18
N ASP A 104 18.08 9.30 -16.80
CA ASP A 104 19.16 10.00 -17.53
C ASP A 104 20.45 9.20 -17.50
N ASN A 105 20.78 8.58 -16.36
CA ASN A 105 21.96 7.71 -16.25
C ASN A 105 21.84 6.49 -17.15
N GLU A 106 20.68 5.89 -17.22
CA GLU A 106 20.40 4.76 -18.12
C GLU A 106 20.52 5.17 -19.59
N SER A 107 20.02 6.37 -19.93
CA SER A 107 20.06 6.90 -21.29
C SER A 107 21.48 7.17 -21.76
N ASN A 108 22.39 7.50 -20.85
CA ASN A 108 23.77 7.84 -21.16
C ASN A 108 24.69 6.61 -21.24
N ASN A 109 24.16 5.46 -20.93
CA ASN A 109 24.84 4.19 -21.03
C ASN A 109 24.49 3.50 -22.33
#